data_bd455c2fa886b8274a985204cf7da43e
#
_entry.id   bd455c2fa886b8274a985204cf7da43e
#
_cell.length_a   1.000
_cell.length_b   1.000
_cell.length_c   1.000
_cell.angle_alpha   90.00
_cell.angle_beta   90.00
_cell.angle_gamma   90.00
#
_symmetry.space_group_name_H-M   'P 1'
#
loop_
_entity.id
_entity.type
_entity.pdbx_description
1 polymer ?
#
loop_
_entity_poly.entity_id
_entity_poly.type
_entity_poly.pdbx_seq_one_letter_code
_entity_poly.pdbx_strand_id
1 'polypeptide(L)'
;MAGRSRSEVESEIKETLGLVPHFLAQIPEEMLDAEWEIFKRIELGETLIPNKYKELMGIALHSETKCRYCTLFHTEAAKMFGATDEEIQEAVLYAKNSVGWSVYLNGSRQDYDQFAEELGQMKDYMAAKG
;
A
#
# COMPACT_ATOMS: atom_id res chain seq x y z
N MET A 1 0.74 -10.57 28.72
CA MET A 1 0.72 -11.99 28.27
C MET A 1 1.96 -12.23 27.44
N ALA A 2 2.64 -13.34 27.67
CA ALA A 2 3.77 -13.70 26.82
C ALA A 2 3.22 -14.02 25.42
N GLY A 3 3.83 -13.50 24.37
CA GLY A 3 3.52 -13.84 23.00
C GLY A 3 3.89 -15.30 22.68
N ARG A 4 3.51 -15.77 21.49
CA ARG A 4 3.91 -17.10 21.02
C ARG A 4 5.43 -17.17 20.88
N SER A 5 5.99 -18.36 21.06
CA SER A 5 7.42 -18.59 20.83
C SER A 5 7.77 -18.43 19.35
N ARG A 6 9.04 -18.15 19.07
CA ARG A 6 9.56 -18.08 17.69
C ARG A 6 9.17 -19.31 16.88
N SER A 7 9.36 -20.50 17.46
CA SER A 7 9.06 -21.75 16.77
C SER A 7 7.60 -21.88 16.34
N GLU A 8 6.67 -21.46 17.19
CA GLU A 8 5.24 -21.47 16.88
C GLU A 8 4.90 -20.48 15.76
N VAL A 9 5.46 -19.25 15.82
CA VAL A 9 5.23 -18.23 14.80
C VAL A 9 5.83 -18.63 13.46
N GLU A 10 7.08 -19.11 13.45
CA GLU A 10 7.74 -19.57 12.22
C GLU A 10 7.04 -20.77 11.58
N SER A 11 6.44 -21.65 12.40
CA SER A 11 5.62 -22.75 11.88
C SER A 11 4.41 -22.23 11.12
N GLU A 12 3.70 -21.25 11.68
CA GLU A 12 2.55 -20.62 11.02
C GLU A 12 2.97 -19.84 9.76
N ILE A 13 4.07 -19.11 9.81
CA ILE A 13 4.62 -18.39 8.64
C ILE A 13 4.88 -19.38 7.51
N LYS A 14 5.56 -20.48 7.82
CA LYS A 14 5.89 -21.52 6.84
C LYS A 14 4.64 -22.18 6.27
N GLU A 15 3.64 -22.43 7.11
CA GLU A 15 2.36 -22.98 6.67
C GLU A 15 1.61 -22.02 5.75
N THR A 16 1.66 -20.71 6.05
CA THR A 16 0.96 -19.67 5.29
C THR A 16 1.68 -19.31 3.98
N LEU A 17 3.02 -19.15 4.02
CA LEU A 17 3.81 -18.62 2.91
C LEU A 17 4.64 -19.70 2.17
N GLY A 18 4.69 -20.92 2.68
CA GLY A 18 5.51 -22.01 2.11
C GLY A 18 6.95 -22.04 2.60
N LEU A 19 7.43 -20.96 3.19
CA LEU A 19 8.77 -20.82 3.79
C LEU A 19 8.74 -19.72 4.86
N VAL A 20 9.80 -19.62 5.65
CA VAL A 20 10.02 -18.47 6.52
C VAL A 20 10.93 -17.49 5.77
N PRO A 21 10.41 -16.36 5.25
CA PRO A 21 11.25 -15.40 4.55
C PRO A 21 12.34 -14.84 5.46
N HIS A 22 13.51 -14.59 4.90
CA HIS A 22 14.66 -14.12 5.68
C HIS A 22 14.37 -12.82 6.44
N PHE A 23 13.62 -11.89 5.81
CA PHE A 23 13.26 -10.63 6.45
C PHE A 23 12.36 -10.79 7.70
N LEU A 24 11.54 -11.84 7.75
CA LEU A 24 10.76 -12.18 8.95
C LEU A 24 11.60 -12.94 9.97
N ALA A 25 12.46 -13.85 9.50
CA ALA A 25 13.32 -14.65 10.38
C ALA A 25 14.31 -13.80 11.20
N GLN A 26 14.65 -12.60 10.75
CA GLN A 26 15.57 -11.68 11.44
C GLN A 26 14.88 -10.78 12.48
N ILE A 27 13.56 -10.77 12.55
CA ILE A 27 12.84 -9.97 13.55
C ILE A 27 13.15 -10.51 14.95
N PRO A 28 13.49 -9.67 15.95
CA PRO A 28 13.68 -10.11 17.32
C PRO A 28 12.50 -10.93 17.86
N GLU A 29 12.78 -11.93 18.67
CA GLU A 29 11.76 -12.88 19.16
C GLU A 29 10.60 -12.19 19.86
N GLU A 30 10.89 -11.19 20.67
CA GLU A 30 9.90 -10.44 21.44
C GLU A 30 8.94 -9.61 20.56
N MET A 31 9.29 -9.38 19.28
CA MET A 31 8.51 -8.58 18.34
C MET A 31 7.84 -9.44 17.26
N LEU A 32 8.39 -10.61 16.96
CA LEU A 32 8.01 -11.41 15.80
C LEU A 32 6.51 -11.75 15.78
N ASP A 33 5.95 -12.14 16.91
CA ASP A 33 4.54 -12.52 17.00
C ASP A 33 3.61 -11.34 16.64
N ALA A 34 3.88 -10.18 17.21
CA ALA A 34 3.09 -8.96 16.95
C ALA A 34 3.22 -8.51 15.49
N GLU A 35 4.44 -8.50 14.95
CA GLU A 35 4.69 -8.11 13.55
C GLU A 35 4.04 -9.08 12.57
N TRP A 36 4.08 -10.38 12.85
CA TRP A 36 3.41 -11.37 12.02
C TRP A 36 1.89 -11.23 12.03
N GLU A 37 1.30 -10.96 13.19
CA GLU A 37 -0.16 -10.73 13.30
C GLU A 37 -0.59 -9.49 12.50
N ILE A 38 0.19 -8.41 12.54
CA ILE A 38 -0.07 -7.21 11.75
C ILE A 38 0.06 -7.51 10.25
N PHE A 39 1.13 -8.18 9.85
CA PHE A 39 1.39 -8.54 8.47
C PHE A 39 0.23 -9.38 7.89
N LYS A 40 -0.18 -10.43 8.60
CA LYS A 40 -1.30 -11.26 8.18
C LYS A 40 -2.57 -10.44 7.96
N ARG A 41 -2.88 -9.56 8.90
CA ARG A 41 -4.12 -8.78 8.86
C ARG A 41 -4.12 -7.74 7.74
N ILE A 42 -3.02 -7.01 7.58
CA ILE A 42 -2.97 -5.86 6.68
C ILE A 42 -2.56 -6.26 5.27
N GLU A 43 -1.55 -7.14 5.15
CA GLU A 43 -0.97 -7.47 3.84
C GLU A 43 -1.63 -8.69 3.18
N LEU A 44 -2.08 -9.67 3.95
CA LEU A 44 -2.60 -10.92 3.40
C LEU A 44 -4.12 -11.06 3.54
N GLY A 45 -4.70 -10.54 4.61
CA GLY A 45 -6.11 -10.72 4.93
C GLY A 45 -7.02 -9.77 4.14
N GLU A 46 -8.23 -10.23 3.84
CA GLU A 46 -9.29 -9.36 3.32
C GLU A 46 -9.78 -8.42 4.42
N THR A 47 -9.85 -7.12 4.11
CA THR A 47 -10.35 -6.06 4.98
C THR A 47 -11.37 -5.21 4.22
N LEU A 48 -11.61 -3.97 4.66
CA LEU A 48 -12.57 -3.07 3.98
C LEU A 48 -12.16 -2.76 2.52
N ILE A 49 -10.85 -2.67 2.26
CA ILE A 49 -10.35 -2.47 0.91
C ILE A 49 -9.90 -3.84 0.38
N PRO A 50 -10.46 -4.32 -0.74
CA PRO A 50 -10.04 -5.59 -1.34
C PRO A 50 -8.54 -5.63 -1.64
N ASN A 51 -7.93 -6.79 -1.45
CA ASN A 51 -6.48 -6.96 -1.57
C ASN A 51 -5.91 -6.49 -2.91
N LYS A 52 -6.59 -6.75 -4.02
CA LYS A 52 -6.17 -6.24 -5.33
C LYS A 52 -5.91 -4.73 -5.32
N TYR A 53 -6.81 -3.97 -4.73
CA TYR A 53 -6.68 -2.52 -4.67
C TYR A 53 -5.62 -2.06 -3.67
N LYS A 54 -5.48 -2.75 -2.53
CA LYS A 54 -4.39 -2.48 -1.60
C LYS A 54 -3.02 -2.66 -2.26
N GLU A 55 -2.86 -3.71 -3.04
CA GLU A 55 -1.60 -3.97 -3.73
C GLU A 55 -1.33 -2.95 -4.85
N LEU A 56 -2.34 -2.54 -5.60
CA LEU A 56 -2.21 -1.46 -6.59
C LEU A 56 -1.84 -0.13 -5.92
N MET A 57 -2.44 0.18 -4.76
CA MET A 57 -2.06 1.34 -3.94
C MET A 57 -0.60 1.23 -3.46
N GLY A 58 -0.19 0.04 -3.03
CA GLY A 58 1.19 -0.21 -2.61
C GLY A 58 2.21 0.02 -3.73
N ILE A 59 1.91 -0.40 -4.95
CA ILE A 59 2.74 -0.13 -6.13
C ILE A 59 2.86 1.38 -6.35
N ALA A 60 1.75 2.11 -6.37
CA ALA A 60 1.73 3.55 -6.55
C ALA A 60 2.53 4.28 -5.45
N LEU A 61 2.29 3.92 -4.18
CA LEU A 61 2.96 4.48 -3.02
C LEU A 61 4.47 4.30 -3.09
N HIS A 62 4.92 3.08 -3.38
CA HIS A 62 6.35 2.76 -3.35
C HIS A 62 7.09 3.08 -4.64
N SER A 63 6.37 3.37 -5.72
CA SER A 63 6.96 4.04 -6.88
C SER A 63 7.45 5.44 -6.51
N GLU A 64 6.71 6.16 -5.67
CA GLU A 64 7.13 7.47 -5.17
C GLU A 64 8.22 7.37 -4.09
N THR A 65 8.10 6.45 -3.15
CA THR A 65 9.14 6.27 -2.11
C THR A 65 10.44 5.65 -2.64
N LYS A 66 10.45 5.19 -3.89
CA LYS A 66 11.61 4.54 -4.54
C LYS A 66 12.04 3.25 -3.85
N CYS A 67 11.10 2.56 -3.20
CA CYS A 67 11.37 1.28 -2.54
C CYS A 67 11.26 0.12 -3.53
N ARG A 68 12.40 -0.37 -4.03
CA ARG A 68 12.42 -1.50 -4.99
C ARG A 68 11.91 -2.81 -4.38
N TYR A 69 12.10 -3.01 -3.08
CA TYR A 69 11.60 -4.20 -2.38
C TYR A 69 10.07 -4.21 -2.29
N CYS A 70 9.52 -3.09 -1.88
CA CYS A 70 8.08 -2.92 -1.73
C CYS A 70 7.37 -2.96 -3.09
N THR A 71 7.96 -2.35 -4.12
CA THR A 71 7.41 -2.37 -5.48
C THR A 71 7.37 -3.80 -6.02
N LEU A 72 8.42 -4.58 -5.83
CA LEU A 72 8.43 -5.99 -6.23
C LEU A 72 7.37 -6.79 -5.47
N PHE A 73 7.33 -6.65 -4.14
CA PHE A 73 6.36 -7.35 -3.30
C PHE A 73 4.92 -7.06 -3.75
N HIS A 74 4.56 -5.79 -3.86
CA HIS A 74 3.19 -5.40 -4.23
C HIS A 74 2.83 -5.77 -5.67
N THR A 75 3.80 -5.74 -6.59
CA THR A 75 3.57 -6.17 -7.98
C THR A 75 3.23 -7.65 -8.04
N GLU A 76 3.99 -8.50 -7.38
CA GLU A 76 3.71 -9.94 -7.36
C GLU A 76 2.40 -10.24 -6.61
N ALA A 77 2.17 -9.60 -5.48
CA ALA A 77 0.92 -9.75 -4.72
C ALA A 77 -0.29 -9.25 -5.51
N ALA A 78 -0.19 -8.14 -6.23
CA ALA A 78 -1.26 -7.62 -7.08
C ALA A 78 -1.68 -8.66 -8.13
N LYS A 79 -0.72 -9.30 -8.79
CA LYS A 79 -0.98 -10.38 -9.75
C LYS A 79 -1.68 -11.58 -9.09
N MET A 80 -1.24 -11.96 -7.91
CA MET A 80 -1.87 -13.05 -7.13
C MET A 80 -3.33 -12.74 -6.79
N PHE A 81 -3.65 -11.47 -6.54
CA PHE A 81 -5.02 -11.02 -6.27
C PHE A 81 -5.79 -10.59 -7.52
N GLY A 82 -5.30 -10.95 -8.71
CA GLY A 82 -6.03 -10.82 -9.97
C GLY A 82 -5.89 -9.49 -10.69
N ALA A 83 -4.90 -8.66 -10.34
CA ALA A 83 -4.61 -7.46 -11.10
C ALA A 83 -4.01 -7.82 -12.47
N THR A 84 -4.44 -7.13 -13.52
CA THR A 84 -3.86 -7.26 -14.85
C THR A 84 -2.58 -6.42 -14.97
N ASP A 85 -1.76 -6.72 -15.97
CA ASP A 85 -0.58 -5.91 -16.26
C ASP A 85 -0.96 -4.45 -16.61
N GLU A 86 -2.09 -4.27 -17.28
CA GLU A 86 -2.63 -2.94 -17.61
C GLU A 86 -3.03 -2.16 -16.36
N GLU A 87 -3.71 -2.82 -15.40
CA GLU A 87 -4.07 -2.19 -14.12
C GLU A 87 -2.82 -1.78 -13.32
N ILE A 88 -1.79 -2.60 -13.34
CA ILE A 88 -0.50 -2.28 -12.68
C ILE A 88 0.17 -1.07 -13.35
N GLN A 89 0.20 -1.02 -14.68
CA GLN A 89 0.73 0.11 -15.42
C GLN A 89 -0.08 1.39 -15.15
N GLU A 90 -1.39 1.28 -15.09
CA GLU A 90 -2.26 2.42 -14.78
C GLU A 90 -2.01 2.96 -13.36
N ALA A 91 -1.81 2.09 -12.37
CA ALA A 91 -1.47 2.50 -11.01
C ALA A 91 -0.18 3.33 -10.97
N VAL A 92 0.84 2.93 -11.73
CA VAL A 92 2.12 3.67 -11.82
C VAL A 92 1.94 5.00 -12.55
N LEU A 93 1.18 5.02 -13.64
CA LEU A 93 0.86 6.25 -14.37
C LEU A 93 0.03 7.23 -13.53
N TYR A 94 -0.91 6.71 -12.76
CA TYR A 94 -1.68 7.51 -11.79
C TYR A 94 -0.76 8.14 -10.75
N ALA A 95 0.17 7.37 -10.18
CA ALA A 95 1.15 7.89 -9.23
C ALA A 95 2.00 9.02 -9.83
N LYS A 96 2.53 8.80 -11.04
CA LYS A 96 3.30 9.81 -11.78
C LYS A 96 2.49 11.10 -11.95
N ASN A 97 1.24 10.99 -12.39
CA ASN A 97 0.41 12.15 -12.63
C ASN A 97 0.04 12.89 -11.34
N SER A 98 -0.32 12.15 -10.30
CA SER A 98 -0.68 12.73 -8.99
C SER A 98 0.50 13.44 -8.33
N VAL A 99 1.68 12.82 -8.35
CA VAL A 99 2.92 13.43 -7.83
C VAL A 99 3.30 14.66 -8.66
N GLY A 100 3.07 14.63 -9.97
CA GLY A 100 3.27 15.79 -10.83
C GLY A 100 2.46 17.01 -10.38
N TRP A 101 1.22 16.83 -9.97
CA TRP A 101 0.41 17.89 -9.38
C TRP A 101 1.01 18.42 -8.08
N SER A 102 1.51 17.53 -7.23
CA SER A 102 2.19 17.94 -6.00
C SER A 102 3.40 18.84 -6.30
N VAL A 103 4.22 18.47 -7.28
CA VAL A 103 5.36 19.28 -7.72
C VAL A 103 4.90 20.66 -8.21
N TYR A 104 3.89 20.70 -9.05
CA TYR A 104 3.37 21.96 -9.62
C TYR A 104 2.77 22.87 -8.54
N LEU A 105 1.87 22.35 -7.71
CA LEU A 105 1.17 23.14 -6.70
C LEU A 105 2.14 23.69 -5.64
N ASN A 106 3.08 22.89 -5.19
CA ASN A 106 4.08 23.34 -4.22
C ASN A 106 5.13 24.25 -4.85
N GLY A 107 5.63 23.93 -6.03
CA GLY A 107 6.64 24.71 -6.72
C GLY A 107 6.15 26.08 -7.16
N SER A 108 4.90 26.19 -7.59
CA SER A 108 4.26 27.47 -7.95
C SER A 108 3.71 28.22 -6.75
N ARG A 109 3.82 27.66 -5.54
CA ARG A 109 3.37 28.28 -4.29
C ARG A 109 1.91 28.73 -4.34
N GLN A 110 1.02 27.84 -4.75
CA GLN A 110 -0.41 28.11 -4.76
C GLN A 110 -0.92 28.44 -3.35
N ASP A 111 -1.81 29.40 -3.24
CA ASP A 111 -2.44 29.74 -1.98
C ASP A 111 -3.34 28.58 -1.53
N TYR A 112 -3.08 28.06 -0.34
CA TYR A 112 -3.78 26.87 0.17
C TYR A 112 -5.26 27.15 0.46
N ASP A 113 -5.57 28.31 1.03
CA ASP A 113 -6.96 28.65 1.39
C ASP A 113 -7.80 28.89 0.14
N GLN A 114 -7.23 29.58 -0.85
CA GLN A 114 -7.87 29.73 -2.15
C GLN A 114 -8.09 28.37 -2.82
N PHE A 115 -7.10 27.51 -2.82
CA PHE A 115 -7.21 26.16 -3.38
C PHE A 115 -8.34 25.36 -2.72
N ALA A 116 -8.43 25.42 -1.38
CA ALA A 116 -9.47 24.71 -0.63
C ALA A 116 -10.88 25.26 -0.95
N GLU A 117 -11.02 26.59 -1.07
CA GLU A 117 -12.28 27.23 -1.44
C GLU A 117 -12.71 26.83 -2.85
N GLU A 118 -11.80 26.87 -3.82
CA GLU A 118 -12.07 26.51 -5.21
C GLU A 118 -12.48 25.03 -5.33
N LEU A 119 -11.85 24.13 -4.57
CA LEU A 119 -12.26 22.70 -4.51
C LEU A 119 -13.70 22.57 -4.00
N GLY A 120 -14.09 23.34 -3.00
CA GLY A 120 -15.46 23.38 -2.50
C GLY A 120 -16.45 23.80 -3.58
N GLN A 121 -16.13 24.87 -4.30
CA GLN A 121 -16.96 25.38 -5.41
C GLN A 121 -17.07 24.37 -6.56
N MET A 122 -15.96 23.72 -6.92
CA MET A 122 -15.93 22.67 -7.94
C MET A 122 -16.82 21.49 -7.55
N LYS A 123 -16.71 21.02 -6.29
CA LYS A 123 -17.53 19.93 -5.76
C LYS A 123 -19.02 20.28 -5.84
N ASP A 124 -19.40 21.47 -5.39
CA ASP A 124 -20.80 21.91 -5.39
C ASP A 124 -21.36 22.03 -6.81
N TYR A 125 -20.58 22.57 -7.73
CA TYR A 125 -20.94 22.65 -9.14
C TYR A 125 -21.14 21.27 -9.77
N MET A 126 -20.23 20.34 -9.53
CA MET A 126 -20.30 18.99 -10.08
C MET A 126 -21.50 18.22 -9.50
N ALA A 127 -21.78 18.38 -8.21
CA ALA A 127 -22.93 17.75 -7.56
C ALA A 127 -24.27 18.29 -8.11
N ALA A 128 -24.35 19.58 -8.39
CA ALA A 128 -25.54 20.21 -8.97
C ALA A 128 -25.78 19.78 -10.43
N LYS A 129 -24.72 19.42 -11.15
CA LYS A 129 -24.78 18.97 -12.53
C LYS A 129 -25.25 17.52 -12.67
N GLY A 130 -25.07 16.78 -11.60
CA GLY A 130 -25.53 15.44 -11.38
C GLY A 130 -25.36 14.35 -12.03
#